data_3d32ece032f281cb87f8547f14ee3153
#
_entry.id   3d32ece032f281cb87f8547f14ee3153
#
_cell.length_a   1.000
_cell.length_b   1.000
_cell.length_c   1.000
_cell.angle_alpha   90.00
_cell.angle_beta   90.00
_cell.angle_gamma   90.00
#
_symmetry.space_group_name_H-M   'P 1'
#
loop_
_entity.id
_entity.type
_entity.pdbx_description
1 polymer ?
#
loop_
_entity_poly.entity_id
_entity_poly.type
_entity_poly.pdbx_seq_one_letter_code
_entity_poly.pdbx_strand_id
1 'polypeptide(L)'
;MSYLPRAVDAQLDQLISHAAAIALEGPKAVGKTETARRRASTVMRLDTQEGAGVLAADPNFSAEKSGTILIDEWQRHPESWDYVRRAVDEGAAPGRFLLTGSATPAAGTDTHSGAGRILSLRMRPLALFERAGAEPSISMGELFQGGAAITGETDKTLKHYIDAIASGGFPGFYEAPPALRNQQLDSYLARVVDRDLPEQGYTARNPAALMNWLAAYAAASSTTTSYQEILDAATPGESNKPAKTTTMVYREKLAEVWMLDPVPAWDMRRSPFAGLAKAPKHQLADPAFVLRLLDIPAAKLTGRFNYLLGPLFESLATLSVRVAAQASFGSVGHFRTVKGDREVDLIAQDQDGAIVAFEVKLAANISDDDVKHLLWLREKLPDDVVDTVILTTGTRAYRRPDGVAVVPLALLGA
;
A
#
# COMPACT_ATOMS: atom_id res chain seq x y z
N MET A 1 5.81 10.44 20.55
CA MET A 1 4.50 10.46 19.86
C MET A 1 3.64 9.35 20.44
N SER A 2 2.35 9.57 20.63
CA SER A 2 1.41 8.50 20.97
C SER A 2 1.25 7.57 19.76
N TYR A 3 0.97 6.30 20.00
CA TYR A 3 0.66 5.35 18.96
C TYR A 3 -0.65 5.74 18.25
N LEU A 4 -0.62 5.71 16.92
CA LEU A 4 -1.82 5.87 16.11
C LEU A 4 -2.37 4.46 15.79
N PRO A 5 -3.61 4.13 16.18
CA PRO A 5 -4.23 2.86 15.82
C PRO A 5 -4.22 2.67 14.31
N ARG A 6 -3.92 1.44 13.88
CA ARG A 6 -3.82 1.07 12.47
C ARG A 6 -4.96 0.13 12.10
N ALA A 7 -5.44 0.23 10.88
CA ALA A 7 -6.44 -0.72 10.37
C ALA A 7 -5.96 -2.19 10.49
N VAL A 8 -4.67 -2.41 10.29
CA VAL A 8 -4.05 -3.74 10.45
C VAL A 8 -4.08 -4.25 11.90
N ASP A 9 -4.29 -3.40 12.91
CA ASP A 9 -4.37 -3.85 14.31
C ASP A 9 -5.54 -4.82 14.52
N ALA A 10 -6.73 -4.47 14.03
CA ALA A 10 -7.91 -5.34 14.16
C ALA A 10 -7.70 -6.68 13.43
N GLN A 11 -7.12 -6.65 12.24
CA GLN A 11 -6.79 -7.85 11.48
C GLN A 11 -5.75 -8.73 12.21
N LEU A 12 -4.70 -8.10 12.74
CA LEU A 12 -3.66 -8.79 13.50
C LEU A 12 -4.22 -9.43 14.78
N ASP A 13 -5.11 -8.73 15.49
CA ASP A 13 -5.75 -9.23 16.73
C ASP A 13 -6.65 -10.44 16.46
N GLN A 14 -7.32 -10.48 15.32
CA GLN A 14 -8.09 -11.65 14.91
C GLN A 14 -7.18 -12.85 14.57
N LEU A 15 -6.11 -12.60 13.80
CA LEU A 15 -5.25 -13.66 13.30
C LEU A 15 -4.33 -14.25 14.37
N ILE A 16 -3.86 -13.44 15.33
CA ILE A 16 -2.89 -13.88 16.36
C ILE A 16 -3.46 -14.99 17.25
N SER A 17 -4.78 -15.07 17.40
CA SER A 17 -5.44 -16.13 18.18
C SER A 17 -5.52 -17.48 17.44
N HIS A 18 -5.18 -17.50 16.15
CA HIS A 18 -5.30 -18.69 15.30
C HIS A 18 -4.01 -19.08 14.59
N ALA A 19 -3.14 -18.13 14.31
CA ALA A 19 -1.88 -18.36 13.60
C ALA A 19 -0.69 -18.37 14.58
N ALA A 20 0.17 -19.39 14.50
CA ALA A 20 1.36 -19.49 15.35
C ALA A 20 2.41 -18.42 15.01
N ALA A 21 2.52 -18.00 13.75
CA ALA A 21 3.48 -17.01 13.31
C ALA A 21 2.85 -16.04 12.29
N ILE A 22 3.10 -14.74 12.48
CA ILE A 22 2.64 -13.67 11.57
C ILE A 22 3.80 -12.70 11.31
N ALA A 23 4.08 -12.46 10.02
CA ALA A 23 5.07 -11.48 9.57
C ALA A 23 4.38 -10.17 9.13
N LEU A 24 4.76 -9.04 9.73
CA LEU A 24 4.39 -7.71 9.28
C LEU A 24 5.44 -7.20 8.30
N GLU A 25 5.05 -6.99 7.05
CA GLU A 25 5.92 -6.59 5.95
C GLU A 25 5.49 -5.22 5.40
N GLY A 26 6.43 -4.48 4.84
CA GLY A 26 6.14 -3.17 4.25
C GLY A 26 7.30 -2.19 4.36
N PRO A 27 7.16 -0.96 3.82
CA PRO A 27 8.23 0.04 3.78
C PRO A 27 8.85 0.31 5.16
N LYS A 28 10.09 0.77 5.19
CA LYS A 28 10.70 1.28 6.44
C LYS A 28 9.85 2.45 7.00
N ALA A 29 9.87 2.61 8.31
CA ALA A 29 9.20 3.72 9.03
C ALA A 29 7.66 3.78 8.95
N VAL A 30 6.96 2.73 8.49
CA VAL A 30 5.47 2.70 8.52
C VAL A 30 4.88 2.28 9.87
N GLY A 31 5.72 1.88 10.85
CA GLY A 31 5.31 1.56 12.21
C GLY A 31 5.20 0.06 12.53
N LYS A 32 5.71 -0.84 11.69
CA LYS A 32 5.64 -2.31 11.89
C LYS A 32 6.07 -2.77 13.28
N THR A 33 7.28 -2.36 13.69
CA THR A 33 7.84 -2.70 15.00
C THR A 33 6.94 -2.23 16.13
N GLU A 34 6.41 -1.01 16.06
CA GLU A 34 5.55 -0.45 17.11
C GLU A 34 4.21 -1.20 17.20
N THR A 35 3.60 -1.52 16.05
CA THR A 35 2.38 -2.33 15.97
C THR A 35 2.58 -3.74 16.55
N ALA A 36 3.67 -4.42 16.21
CA ALA A 36 3.98 -5.76 16.71
C ALA A 36 4.34 -5.74 18.20
N ARG A 37 5.15 -4.77 18.64
CA ARG A 37 5.64 -4.65 20.01
C ARG A 37 4.53 -4.55 21.04
N ARG A 38 3.39 -3.96 20.69
CA ARG A 38 2.22 -3.84 21.58
C ARG A 38 1.60 -5.18 21.97
N ARG A 39 1.91 -6.23 21.22
CA ARG A 39 1.40 -7.61 21.41
C ARG A 39 2.47 -8.59 21.88
N ALA A 40 3.72 -8.15 21.87
CA ALA A 40 4.85 -9.00 22.24
C ALA A 40 5.15 -8.91 23.73
N SER A 41 5.42 -10.05 24.34
CA SER A 41 5.98 -10.17 25.70
C SER A 41 7.50 -10.06 25.69
N THR A 42 8.14 -10.53 24.61
CA THR A 42 9.59 -10.49 24.43
C THR A 42 9.92 -9.91 23.05
N VAL A 43 10.94 -9.03 22.99
CA VAL A 43 11.40 -8.41 21.74
C VAL A 43 12.84 -8.78 21.47
N MET A 44 13.06 -9.47 20.36
CA MET A 44 14.39 -9.82 19.85
C MET A 44 14.73 -8.93 18.66
N ARG A 45 15.67 -8.02 18.83
CA ARG A 45 16.11 -7.08 17.80
C ARG A 45 17.31 -7.63 17.04
N LEU A 46 17.09 -8.10 15.84
CA LEU A 46 18.14 -8.73 15.05
C LEU A 46 19.08 -7.73 14.34
N ASP A 47 18.80 -6.45 14.44
CA ASP A 47 19.72 -5.37 14.02
C ASP A 47 20.78 -5.04 15.08
N THR A 48 20.75 -5.70 16.26
CA THR A 48 21.70 -5.53 17.36
C THR A 48 22.55 -6.80 17.57
N GLN A 49 23.78 -6.62 18.06
CA GLN A 49 24.67 -7.74 18.40
C GLN A 49 24.07 -8.61 19.51
N GLU A 50 23.38 -8.00 20.48
CA GLU A 50 22.72 -8.71 21.58
C GLU A 50 21.61 -9.62 21.04
N GLY A 51 20.69 -9.10 20.21
CA GLY A 51 19.60 -9.89 19.64
C GLY A 51 20.09 -11.03 18.75
N ALA A 52 21.08 -10.75 17.90
CA ALA A 52 21.74 -11.78 17.10
C ALA A 52 22.42 -12.85 17.95
N GLY A 53 23.09 -12.45 19.03
CA GLY A 53 23.72 -13.38 19.99
C GLY A 53 22.72 -14.27 20.71
N VAL A 54 21.58 -13.70 21.14
CA VAL A 54 20.50 -14.48 21.78
C VAL A 54 19.92 -15.52 20.81
N LEU A 55 19.64 -15.11 19.55
CA LEU A 55 19.14 -16.03 18.52
C LEU A 55 20.14 -17.18 18.26
N ALA A 56 21.42 -16.86 18.15
CA ALA A 56 22.47 -17.88 17.92
C ALA A 56 22.61 -18.85 19.10
N ALA A 57 22.42 -18.39 20.34
CA ALA A 57 22.50 -19.19 21.54
C ALA A 57 21.25 -20.09 21.77
N ASP A 58 20.06 -19.62 21.33
CA ASP A 58 18.80 -20.34 21.51
C ASP A 58 17.94 -20.27 20.23
N PRO A 59 18.32 -20.95 19.15
CA PRO A 59 17.59 -20.96 17.88
C PRO A 59 16.22 -21.63 17.95
N ASN A 60 15.94 -22.36 19.04
CA ASN A 60 14.67 -23.05 19.27
C ASN A 60 13.74 -22.25 20.19
N PHE A 61 14.14 -21.06 20.63
CA PHE A 61 13.37 -20.19 21.53
C PHE A 61 12.97 -20.89 22.85
N SER A 62 13.84 -21.79 23.35
CA SER A 62 13.58 -22.65 24.50
C SER A 62 13.57 -21.89 25.83
N ALA A 63 14.29 -20.77 25.91
CA ALA A 63 14.31 -19.88 27.08
C ALA A 63 12.96 -19.20 27.33
N GLU A 64 12.21 -18.91 26.28
CA GLU A 64 10.88 -18.31 26.35
C GLU A 64 9.81 -19.41 26.24
N LYS A 65 9.24 -19.82 27.35
CA LYS A 65 8.24 -20.92 27.39
C LYS A 65 6.83 -20.50 27.02
N SER A 66 6.48 -19.21 27.13
CA SER A 66 5.13 -18.70 26.91
C SER A 66 5.14 -17.26 26.40
N GLY A 67 4.00 -16.82 25.86
CA GLY A 67 3.82 -15.45 25.34
C GLY A 67 4.34 -15.28 23.91
N THR A 68 4.16 -14.07 23.40
CA THR A 68 4.49 -13.70 22.03
C THR A 68 5.93 -13.18 21.94
N ILE A 69 6.73 -13.75 21.06
CA ILE A 69 8.08 -13.27 20.72
C ILE A 69 8.00 -12.43 19.45
N LEU A 70 8.44 -11.18 19.53
CA LEU A 70 8.68 -10.34 18.37
C LEU A 70 10.12 -10.50 17.89
N ILE A 71 10.29 -10.93 16.65
CA ILE A 71 11.57 -10.97 15.93
C ILE A 71 11.60 -9.76 15.00
N ASP A 72 12.30 -8.71 15.45
CA ASP A 72 12.35 -7.43 14.74
C ASP A 72 13.53 -7.37 13.76
N GLU A 73 13.28 -6.87 12.53
CA GLU A 73 14.25 -6.83 11.41
C GLU A 73 14.82 -8.23 11.04
N TRP A 74 13.92 -9.23 10.97
CA TRP A 74 14.27 -10.63 10.74
C TRP A 74 15.15 -10.87 9.50
N GLN A 75 15.00 -10.04 8.46
CA GLN A 75 15.80 -10.13 7.23
C GLN A 75 17.31 -9.87 7.45
N ARG A 76 17.71 -9.33 8.60
CA ARG A 76 19.14 -9.20 8.99
C ARG A 76 19.77 -10.54 9.33
N HIS A 77 18.94 -11.48 9.78
CA HIS A 77 19.30 -12.86 10.12
C HIS A 77 18.26 -13.80 9.50
N PRO A 78 18.34 -14.06 8.18
CA PRO A 78 17.32 -14.81 7.44
C PRO A 78 17.06 -16.21 7.98
N GLU A 79 18.06 -16.83 8.63
CA GLU A 79 17.93 -18.11 9.32
C GLU A 79 16.85 -18.10 10.41
N SER A 80 16.52 -16.93 10.98
CA SER A 80 15.44 -16.78 11.97
C SER A 80 14.08 -17.21 11.42
N TRP A 81 13.85 -16.98 10.11
CA TRP A 81 12.65 -17.43 9.42
C TRP A 81 12.49 -18.94 9.43
N ASP A 82 13.58 -19.67 9.18
CA ASP A 82 13.59 -21.12 9.21
C ASP A 82 13.47 -21.68 10.63
N TYR A 83 14.01 -20.98 11.63
CA TYR A 83 13.83 -21.36 13.03
C TYR A 83 12.36 -21.24 13.45
N VAL A 84 11.69 -20.13 13.10
CA VAL A 84 10.26 -19.94 13.36
C VAL A 84 9.43 -20.99 12.62
N ARG A 85 9.72 -21.23 11.33
CA ARG A 85 9.02 -22.26 10.55
C ARG A 85 9.10 -23.63 11.20
N ARG A 86 10.30 -24.05 11.65
CA ARG A 86 10.48 -25.33 12.37
C ARG A 86 9.70 -25.36 13.67
N ALA A 87 9.75 -24.30 14.46
CA ALA A 87 8.98 -24.21 15.70
C ALA A 87 7.47 -24.35 15.45
N VAL A 88 6.95 -23.79 14.35
CA VAL A 88 5.54 -23.96 13.94
C VAL A 88 5.27 -25.42 13.55
N ASP A 89 6.17 -26.08 12.79
CA ASP A 89 6.05 -27.50 12.43
C ASP A 89 6.09 -28.42 13.68
N GLU A 90 6.77 -28.01 14.74
CA GLU A 90 6.86 -28.69 16.05
C GLU A 90 5.67 -28.40 16.96
N GLY A 91 4.70 -27.60 16.52
CA GLY A 91 3.45 -27.35 17.24
C GLY A 91 3.46 -26.09 18.12
N ALA A 92 4.17 -25.03 17.72
CA ALA A 92 4.09 -23.74 18.40
C ALA A 92 2.63 -23.26 18.52
N ALA A 93 2.26 -22.75 19.69
CA ALA A 93 0.92 -22.27 19.96
C ALA A 93 0.56 -21.05 19.11
N PRO A 94 -0.74 -20.80 18.84
CA PRO A 94 -1.19 -19.54 18.22
C PRO A 94 -0.64 -18.32 18.94
N GLY A 95 -0.29 -17.28 18.19
CA GLY A 95 0.27 -16.03 18.72
C GLY A 95 1.71 -16.12 19.20
N ARG A 96 2.41 -17.22 18.92
CA ARG A 96 3.77 -17.42 19.43
C ARG A 96 4.79 -16.46 18.83
N PHE A 97 4.72 -16.21 17.51
CA PHE A 97 5.72 -15.41 16.82
C PHE A 97 5.10 -14.25 16.04
N LEU A 98 5.67 -13.07 16.23
CA LEU A 98 5.52 -11.92 15.34
C LEU A 98 6.89 -11.61 14.72
N LEU A 99 6.93 -11.42 13.42
CA LEU A 99 8.14 -11.01 12.71
C LEU A 99 7.88 -9.63 12.07
N THR A 100 8.89 -8.76 12.08
CA THR A 100 8.82 -7.52 11.32
C THR A 100 9.99 -7.44 10.37
N GLY A 101 9.69 -7.07 9.11
CA GLY A 101 10.68 -6.94 8.05
C GLY A 101 10.38 -5.76 7.13
N SER A 102 11.41 -5.03 6.74
CA SER A 102 11.31 -3.86 5.87
C SER A 102 11.67 -4.14 4.41
N ALA A 103 12.07 -5.37 4.12
CA ALA A 103 12.36 -5.85 2.77
C ALA A 103 12.16 -7.36 2.70
N THR A 104 11.98 -7.89 1.50
CA THR A 104 12.08 -9.32 1.22
C THR A 104 13.55 -9.76 1.41
N PRO A 105 13.86 -11.01 1.80
CA PRO A 105 15.24 -11.49 1.86
C PRO A 105 15.96 -11.29 0.54
N ALA A 106 17.26 -11.00 0.60
CA ALA A 106 18.09 -10.84 -0.59
C ALA A 106 18.01 -12.06 -1.51
N ALA A 107 18.00 -11.85 -2.81
CA ALA A 107 17.97 -12.94 -3.79
C ALA A 107 19.18 -13.90 -3.56
N GLY A 108 18.89 -15.19 -3.49
CA GLY A 108 19.91 -16.22 -3.19
C GLY A 108 20.04 -16.57 -1.71
N THR A 109 19.27 -15.95 -0.82
CA THR A 109 19.13 -16.39 0.56
C THR A 109 18.35 -17.70 0.57
N ASP A 110 18.98 -18.77 1.09
CA ASP A 110 18.37 -20.10 1.18
C ASP A 110 17.39 -20.13 2.38
N THR A 111 16.21 -19.51 2.19
CA THR A 111 15.11 -19.59 3.15
C THR A 111 13.94 -20.33 2.52
N HIS A 112 13.32 -21.22 3.27
CA HIS A 112 12.08 -21.83 2.84
C HIS A 112 10.95 -20.79 2.75
N SER A 113 9.97 -20.98 1.86
CA SER A 113 8.90 -20.01 1.62
C SER A 113 8.02 -19.71 2.83
N GLY A 114 8.04 -20.56 3.87
CA GLY A 114 7.16 -20.45 5.04
C GLY A 114 5.67 -20.67 4.73
N ALA A 115 5.33 -21.09 3.51
CA ALA A 115 3.96 -21.28 3.07
C ALA A 115 3.18 -22.22 4.01
N GLY A 116 2.01 -21.76 4.48
CA GLY A 116 1.15 -22.48 5.41
C GLY A 116 1.63 -22.49 6.86
N ARG A 117 2.76 -21.84 7.21
CA ARG A 117 3.33 -21.73 8.57
C ARG A 117 3.37 -20.29 9.06
N ILE A 118 3.78 -19.38 8.22
CA ILE A 118 3.93 -17.95 8.56
C ILE A 118 2.98 -17.16 7.67
N LEU A 119 2.05 -16.45 8.29
CA LEU A 119 1.15 -15.55 7.57
C LEU A 119 1.85 -14.21 7.33
N SER A 120 1.75 -13.67 6.12
CA SER A 120 2.26 -12.32 5.81
C SER A 120 1.13 -11.31 5.82
N LEU A 121 1.29 -10.23 6.59
CA LEU A 121 0.42 -9.06 6.59
C LEU A 121 1.19 -7.85 6.09
N ARG A 122 0.67 -7.21 5.05
CA ARG A 122 1.27 -6.00 4.52
C ARG A 122 0.83 -4.77 5.31
N MET A 123 1.79 -3.98 5.75
CA MET A 123 1.57 -2.69 6.40
C MET A 123 2.02 -1.56 5.49
N ARG A 124 1.07 -0.73 5.06
CA ARG A 124 1.29 0.46 4.20
C ARG A 124 1.51 1.71 5.04
N PRO A 125 1.95 2.84 4.45
CA PRO A 125 1.83 4.14 5.09
C PRO A 125 0.40 4.42 5.58
N LEU A 126 0.23 5.36 6.49
CA LEU A 126 -1.09 5.74 7.03
C LEU A 126 -2.06 6.12 5.90
N ALA A 127 -3.16 5.38 5.80
CA ALA A 127 -4.31 5.79 5.03
C ALA A 127 -4.89 7.10 5.57
N LEU A 128 -5.71 7.80 4.79
CA LEU A 128 -6.26 9.09 5.24
C LEU A 128 -7.05 8.95 6.53
N PHE A 129 -7.84 7.89 6.67
CA PHE A 129 -8.67 7.62 7.85
C PHE A 129 -7.89 7.13 9.09
N GLU A 130 -6.61 6.76 8.94
CA GLU A 130 -5.75 6.40 10.06
C GLU A 130 -4.99 7.60 10.66
N ARG A 131 -5.08 8.78 10.02
CA ARG A 131 -4.37 9.98 10.47
C ARG A 131 -5.11 10.68 11.58
N ALA A 132 -4.38 11.43 12.42
CA ALA A 132 -4.97 12.17 13.53
C ALA A 132 -6.09 13.11 13.03
N GLY A 133 -7.22 13.13 13.76
CA GLY A 133 -8.39 13.94 13.42
C GLY A 133 -9.21 13.42 12.23
N ALA A 134 -9.00 12.19 11.79
CA ALA A 134 -9.88 11.54 10.84
C ALA A 134 -11.16 11.03 11.54
N GLU A 135 -12.30 11.25 10.90
CA GLU A 135 -13.63 10.85 11.41
C GLU A 135 -14.39 10.13 10.30
N PRO A 136 -13.97 8.90 9.93
CA PRO A 136 -14.68 8.12 8.92
C PRO A 136 -16.07 7.71 9.42
N SER A 137 -17.06 7.76 8.54
CA SER A 137 -18.46 7.38 8.84
C SER A 137 -18.97 6.26 7.93
N ILE A 138 -18.18 5.81 6.95
CA ILE A 138 -18.56 4.78 5.98
C ILE A 138 -17.48 3.70 6.02
N SER A 139 -17.88 2.51 6.46
CA SER A 139 -16.98 1.36 6.61
C SER A 139 -16.89 0.54 5.32
N MET A 140 -15.67 0.14 4.95
CA MET A 140 -15.43 -0.81 3.88
C MET A 140 -16.10 -2.17 4.16
N GLY A 141 -16.08 -2.61 5.42
CA GLY A 141 -16.73 -3.85 5.82
C GLY A 141 -18.25 -3.82 5.57
N GLU A 142 -18.92 -2.69 5.86
CA GLU A 142 -20.35 -2.52 5.58
C GLU A 142 -20.62 -2.43 4.07
N LEU A 143 -19.73 -1.80 3.29
CA LEU A 143 -19.84 -1.76 1.83
C LEU A 143 -19.80 -3.17 1.24
N PHE A 144 -18.93 -4.06 1.72
CA PHE A 144 -18.88 -5.46 1.27
C PHE A 144 -20.13 -6.27 1.60
N GLN A 145 -20.85 -5.90 2.67
CA GLN A 145 -22.13 -6.55 3.01
C GLN A 145 -23.29 -6.09 2.11
N GLY A 146 -23.08 -5.02 1.34
CA GLY A 146 -24.15 -4.38 0.57
C GLY A 146 -25.12 -3.60 1.45
N GLY A 147 -25.79 -2.60 0.89
CA GLY A 147 -26.79 -1.82 1.61
C GLY A 147 -26.26 -0.88 2.69
N ALA A 148 -24.96 -0.57 2.69
CA ALA A 148 -24.36 0.39 3.61
C ALA A 148 -25.09 1.74 3.61
N ALA A 149 -25.29 2.31 4.80
CA ALA A 149 -25.87 3.64 4.98
C ALA A 149 -24.87 4.69 4.52
N ILE A 150 -25.13 5.34 3.39
CA ILE A 150 -24.26 6.38 2.84
C ILE A 150 -24.71 7.73 3.35
N THR A 151 -24.21 8.11 4.52
CA THR A 151 -24.51 9.38 5.21
C THR A 151 -23.27 9.95 5.87
N GLY A 152 -23.26 11.24 6.10
CA GLY A 152 -22.18 11.94 6.78
C GLY A 152 -21.79 13.22 6.06
N GLU A 153 -21.15 14.09 6.80
CA GLU A 153 -20.61 15.35 6.31
C GLU A 153 -19.18 15.54 6.84
N THR A 154 -18.37 16.25 6.08
CA THR A 154 -17.00 16.60 6.46
C THR A 154 -16.71 18.05 6.10
N ASP A 155 -15.87 18.69 6.89
CA ASP A 155 -15.33 20.03 6.62
C ASP A 155 -14.08 20.00 5.71
N LYS A 156 -13.62 18.82 5.31
CA LYS A 156 -12.40 18.64 4.53
C LYS A 156 -12.59 19.17 3.11
N THR A 157 -11.75 20.12 2.75
CA THR A 157 -11.74 20.77 1.42
C THR A 157 -10.65 20.20 0.53
N LEU A 158 -10.61 20.60 -0.74
CA LEU A 158 -9.52 20.24 -1.65
C LEU A 158 -8.13 20.55 -1.07
N LYS A 159 -8.00 21.65 -0.32
CA LYS A 159 -6.75 22.01 0.36
C LYS A 159 -6.32 20.91 1.36
N HIS A 160 -7.26 20.36 2.12
CA HIS A 160 -6.96 19.26 3.05
C HIS A 160 -6.38 18.04 2.30
N TYR A 161 -6.96 17.66 1.17
CA TYR A 161 -6.45 16.53 0.37
C TYR A 161 -5.06 16.82 -0.23
N ILE A 162 -4.82 18.05 -0.69
CA ILE A 162 -3.48 18.48 -1.15
C ILE A 162 -2.46 18.41 0.00
N ASP A 163 -2.82 18.89 1.17
CA ASP A 163 -1.96 18.84 2.36
C ASP A 163 -1.71 17.38 2.78
N ALA A 164 -2.73 16.52 2.69
CA ALA A 164 -2.63 15.09 2.97
C ALA A 164 -1.72 14.35 1.97
N ILE A 165 -1.80 14.66 0.68
CA ILE A 165 -0.89 14.16 -0.36
C ILE A 165 0.54 14.59 -0.04
N ALA A 166 0.75 15.87 0.26
CA ALA A 166 2.08 16.42 0.51
C ALA A 166 2.70 15.95 1.83
N SER A 167 1.87 15.64 2.84
CA SER A 167 2.38 15.16 4.13
C SER A 167 2.84 13.71 4.09
N GLY A 168 2.27 12.91 3.19
CA GLY A 168 2.46 11.47 3.19
C GLY A 168 1.86 10.80 4.43
N GLY A 169 2.01 9.48 4.50
CA GLY A 169 1.45 8.65 5.57
C GLY A 169 2.50 7.99 6.47
N PHE A 170 3.70 8.55 6.61
CA PHE A 170 4.73 7.99 7.49
C PHE A 170 4.57 8.52 8.92
N PRO A 171 4.23 7.67 9.91
CA PRO A 171 3.90 8.11 11.28
C PRO A 171 4.95 9.01 11.92
N GLY A 172 6.23 8.76 11.64
CA GLY A 172 7.34 9.48 12.25
C GLY A 172 7.47 10.95 11.84
N PHE A 173 6.84 11.38 10.74
CA PHE A 173 7.06 12.73 10.22
C PHE A 173 5.90 13.38 9.44
N TYR A 174 4.75 12.71 9.27
CA TYR A 174 3.63 13.31 8.51
C TYR A 174 3.08 14.59 9.16
N GLU A 175 3.18 14.72 10.49
CA GLU A 175 2.79 15.92 11.25
C GLU A 175 3.94 16.94 11.39
N ALA A 176 5.14 16.63 10.91
CA ALA A 176 6.28 17.54 11.01
C ALA A 176 6.04 18.82 10.19
N PRO A 177 6.64 19.96 10.58
CA PRO A 177 6.61 21.17 9.77
C PRO A 177 7.05 20.89 8.32
N PRO A 178 6.43 21.55 7.32
CA PRO A 178 6.64 21.23 5.90
C PRO A 178 8.12 21.13 5.48
N ALA A 179 8.97 22.06 5.92
CA ALA A 179 10.38 22.05 5.57
C ALA A 179 11.11 20.80 6.09
N LEU A 180 10.89 20.44 7.36
CA LEU A 180 11.49 19.25 7.98
C LEU A 180 10.98 17.97 7.32
N ARG A 181 9.66 17.88 7.12
CA ARG A 181 9.02 16.73 6.46
C ARG A 181 9.56 16.50 5.06
N ASN A 182 9.65 17.55 4.23
CA ASN A 182 10.20 17.45 2.89
C ASN A 182 11.64 16.93 2.92
N GLN A 183 12.47 17.43 3.84
CA GLN A 183 13.84 16.97 4.00
C GLN A 183 13.92 15.51 4.46
N GLN A 184 12.98 15.07 5.31
CA GLN A 184 12.88 13.66 5.72
C GLN A 184 12.46 12.75 4.58
N LEU A 185 11.49 13.17 3.73
CA LEU A 185 11.09 12.44 2.53
C LEU A 185 12.24 12.36 1.52
N ASP A 186 12.97 13.46 1.28
CA ASP A 186 14.14 13.46 0.38
C ASP A 186 15.24 12.53 0.91
N SER A 187 15.51 12.59 2.21
CA SER A 187 16.48 11.69 2.86
C SER A 187 16.02 10.22 2.79
N TYR A 188 14.72 9.95 2.89
CA TYR A 188 14.17 8.60 2.72
C TYR A 188 14.43 8.08 1.30
N LEU A 189 14.11 8.86 0.27
CA LEU A 189 14.33 8.51 -1.14
C LEU A 189 15.80 8.25 -1.44
N ALA A 190 16.69 9.11 -0.96
CA ALA A 190 18.13 8.93 -1.12
C ALA A 190 18.61 7.63 -0.45
N ARG A 191 18.17 7.35 0.78
CA ARG A 191 18.57 6.13 1.52
C ARG A 191 18.07 4.84 0.89
N VAL A 192 16.92 4.85 0.23
CA VAL A 192 16.46 3.67 -0.54
C VAL A 192 17.52 3.29 -1.56
N VAL A 193 18.07 4.24 -2.31
CA VAL A 193 19.06 3.99 -3.35
C VAL A 193 20.45 3.71 -2.78
N ASP A 194 20.88 4.48 -1.76
CA ASP A 194 22.26 4.45 -1.25
C ASP A 194 22.51 3.39 -0.18
N ARG A 195 21.45 2.89 0.47
CA ARG A 195 21.57 1.93 1.58
C ARG A 195 20.63 0.73 1.45
N ASP A 196 19.32 0.96 1.26
CA ASP A 196 18.35 -0.12 1.37
C ASP A 196 18.51 -1.13 0.24
N LEU A 197 18.69 -0.67 -1.00
CA LEU A 197 18.98 -1.55 -2.15
C LEU A 197 20.32 -2.28 -2.01
N PRO A 198 21.46 -1.64 -1.62
CA PRO A 198 22.69 -2.34 -1.31
C PRO A 198 22.56 -3.39 -0.18
N GLU A 199 21.81 -3.11 0.88
CA GLU A 199 21.53 -4.08 1.95
C GLU A 199 20.76 -5.31 1.42
N GLN A 200 20.00 -5.16 0.31
CA GLN A 200 19.33 -6.24 -0.40
C GLN A 200 20.18 -6.87 -1.52
N GLY A 201 21.50 -6.63 -1.49
CA GLY A 201 22.43 -7.20 -2.47
C GLY A 201 22.40 -6.54 -3.85
N TYR A 202 21.78 -5.37 -3.99
CA TYR A 202 21.74 -4.64 -5.25
C TYR A 202 22.34 -3.24 -5.14
N THR A 203 23.47 -3.03 -5.81
CA THR A 203 24.09 -1.70 -5.94
C THR A 203 23.91 -1.19 -7.37
N ALA A 204 23.19 -0.07 -7.52
CA ALA A 204 23.00 0.55 -8.82
C ALA A 204 24.32 1.05 -9.39
N ARG A 205 24.68 0.64 -10.61
CA ARG A 205 25.89 1.15 -11.30
C ARG A 205 25.81 2.64 -11.60
N ASN A 206 24.60 3.13 -11.82
CA ASN A 206 24.31 4.55 -12.02
C ASN A 206 23.11 4.94 -11.14
N PRO A 207 23.32 5.41 -9.90
CA PRO A 207 22.26 5.84 -9.00
C PRO A 207 21.40 6.96 -9.58
N ALA A 208 21.99 7.90 -10.35
CA ALA A 208 21.23 8.98 -10.97
C ALA A 208 20.26 8.45 -12.03
N ALA A 209 20.65 7.48 -12.84
CA ALA A 209 19.74 6.85 -13.82
C ALA A 209 18.59 6.09 -13.13
N LEU A 210 18.83 5.46 -11.98
CA LEU A 210 17.78 4.84 -11.17
C LEU A 210 16.82 5.90 -10.61
N MET A 211 17.32 7.01 -10.08
CA MET A 211 16.48 8.12 -9.59
C MET A 211 15.66 8.76 -10.70
N ASN A 212 16.24 8.97 -11.88
CA ASN A 212 15.52 9.47 -13.05
C ASN A 212 14.40 8.51 -13.48
N TRP A 213 14.68 7.20 -13.48
CA TRP A 213 13.66 6.20 -13.76
C TRP A 213 12.54 6.21 -12.71
N LEU A 214 12.88 6.34 -11.43
CA LEU A 214 11.90 6.43 -10.35
C LEU A 214 11.05 7.72 -10.46
N ALA A 215 11.64 8.83 -10.87
CA ALA A 215 10.92 10.08 -11.14
C ALA A 215 9.95 9.93 -12.34
N ALA A 216 10.37 9.27 -13.42
CA ALA A 216 9.49 8.96 -14.56
C ALA A 216 8.35 8.00 -14.16
N TYR A 217 8.63 7.01 -13.31
CA TYR A 217 7.61 6.14 -12.74
C TYR A 217 6.62 6.91 -11.85
N ALA A 218 7.12 7.86 -11.05
CA ALA A 218 6.30 8.74 -10.23
C ALA A 218 5.35 9.60 -11.08
N ALA A 219 5.82 10.14 -12.21
CA ALA A 219 5.01 10.89 -13.16
C ALA A 219 3.91 10.04 -13.82
N ALA A 220 4.08 8.71 -13.88
CA ALA A 220 3.10 7.76 -14.38
C ALA A 220 2.14 7.24 -13.31
N SER A 221 2.15 7.78 -12.08
CA SER A 221 1.26 7.34 -10.99
C SER A 221 -0.20 7.40 -11.40
N SER A 222 -0.99 6.42 -10.95
CA SER A 222 -2.40 6.23 -11.29
C SER A 222 -2.66 6.00 -12.80
N THR A 223 -1.65 5.57 -13.55
CA THR A 223 -1.80 5.22 -14.97
C THR A 223 -1.34 3.79 -15.27
N THR A 224 -1.72 3.29 -16.44
CA THR A 224 -1.24 2.01 -17.01
C THR A 224 -0.21 2.22 -18.11
N THR A 225 0.51 3.36 -18.10
CA THR A 225 1.60 3.71 -19.02
C THR A 225 2.59 2.55 -19.15
N SER A 226 3.04 2.24 -20.35
CA SER A 226 3.97 1.12 -20.53
C SER A 226 5.34 1.42 -19.88
N TYR A 227 6.01 0.38 -19.39
CA TYR A 227 7.37 0.52 -18.86
C TYR A 227 8.38 1.03 -19.89
N GLN A 228 8.08 0.86 -21.19
CA GLN A 228 8.89 1.42 -22.26
C GLN A 228 8.74 2.95 -22.31
N GLU A 229 7.54 3.45 -22.23
CA GLU A 229 7.28 4.90 -22.17
C GLU A 229 7.88 5.54 -20.93
N ILE A 230 7.81 4.86 -19.76
CA ILE A 230 8.48 5.31 -18.53
C ILE A 230 10.00 5.38 -18.74
N LEU A 231 10.60 4.39 -19.37
CA LEU A 231 12.02 4.39 -19.69
C LEU A 231 12.39 5.52 -20.65
N ASP A 232 11.56 5.78 -21.65
CA ASP A 232 11.79 6.85 -22.63
C ASP A 232 11.70 8.24 -21.96
N ALA A 233 10.75 8.42 -21.05
CA ALA A 233 10.61 9.63 -20.24
C ALA A 233 11.78 9.85 -19.26
N ALA A 234 12.37 8.78 -18.74
CA ALA A 234 13.51 8.84 -17.81
C ALA A 234 14.81 9.31 -18.48
N THR A 235 14.94 9.22 -19.80
CA THR A 235 16.18 9.46 -20.54
C THR A 235 15.94 10.27 -21.83
N PRO A 236 15.39 11.49 -21.74
CA PRO A 236 15.13 12.28 -22.93
C PRO A 236 16.48 12.72 -23.60
N GLY A 237 16.72 12.25 -24.84
CA GLY A 237 17.86 12.67 -25.65
C GLY A 237 19.23 12.14 -25.24
N GLU A 238 19.33 11.21 -24.31
CA GLU A 238 20.61 10.67 -23.85
C GLU A 238 21.09 9.47 -24.68
N SER A 239 22.39 9.46 -24.99
CA SER A 239 23.06 8.31 -25.62
C SER A 239 23.25 7.11 -24.66
N ASN A 240 23.13 7.31 -23.35
CA ASN A 240 23.33 6.31 -22.28
C ASN A 240 22.02 5.82 -21.67
N LYS A 241 21.00 5.59 -22.48
CA LYS A 241 19.74 5.02 -22.05
C LYS A 241 19.96 3.65 -21.40
N PRO A 242 19.44 3.39 -20.17
CA PRO A 242 19.53 2.07 -19.58
C PRO A 242 18.88 1.00 -20.48
N ALA A 243 19.48 -0.18 -20.52
CA ALA A 243 18.83 -1.31 -21.22
C ALA A 243 17.51 -1.66 -20.55
N LYS A 244 16.55 -2.16 -21.32
CA LYS A 244 15.25 -2.63 -20.82
C LYS A 244 15.39 -3.63 -19.66
N THR A 245 16.37 -4.52 -19.75
CA THR A 245 16.71 -5.48 -18.70
C THR A 245 17.13 -4.81 -17.40
N THR A 246 17.88 -3.70 -17.48
CA THR A 246 18.28 -2.90 -16.30
C THR A 246 17.07 -2.30 -15.59
N THR A 247 16.10 -1.77 -16.35
CA THR A 247 14.89 -1.19 -15.77
C THR A 247 13.92 -2.25 -15.19
N MET A 248 13.96 -3.46 -15.71
CA MET A 248 13.27 -4.60 -15.10
C MET A 248 13.84 -4.88 -13.69
N VAL A 249 15.17 -4.88 -13.56
CA VAL A 249 15.84 -5.01 -12.25
C VAL A 249 15.49 -3.84 -11.32
N TYR A 250 15.47 -2.59 -11.82
CA TYR A 250 15.04 -1.43 -11.02
C TYR A 250 13.65 -1.66 -10.42
N ARG A 251 12.70 -2.06 -11.25
CA ARG A 251 11.33 -2.35 -10.83
C ARG A 251 11.26 -3.43 -9.77
N GLU A 252 11.95 -4.55 -10.00
CA GLU A 252 11.99 -5.67 -9.07
C GLU A 252 12.57 -5.25 -7.72
N LYS A 253 13.75 -4.64 -7.73
CA LYS A 253 14.43 -4.23 -6.50
C LYS A 253 13.71 -3.13 -5.72
N LEU A 254 13.10 -2.17 -6.40
CA LEU A 254 12.27 -1.15 -5.76
C LEU A 254 10.96 -1.73 -5.18
N ALA A 255 10.42 -2.78 -5.79
CA ALA A 255 9.28 -3.51 -5.23
C ALA A 255 9.66 -4.33 -3.98
N GLU A 256 10.84 -4.97 -3.97
CA GLU A 256 11.36 -5.72 -2.82
C GLU A 256 11.54 -4.86 -1.56
N VAL A 257 11.87 -3.56 -1.72
CA VAL A 257 11.94 -2.58 -0.62
C VAL A 257 10.64 -1.80 -0.42
N TRP A 258 9.57 -2.26 -1.02
CA TRP A 258 8.22 -1.69 -0.90
C TRP A 258 8.08 -0.24 -1.38
N MET A 259 8.99 0.27 -2.21
CA MET A 259 8.90 1.61 -2.80
C MET A 259 7.80 1.68 -3.86
N LEU A 260 7.64 0.61 -4.66
CA LEU A 260 6.56 0.48 -5.63
C LEU A 260 5.42 -0.34 -5.04
N ASP A 261 4.20 0.13 -5.20
CA ASP A 261 2.98 -0.54 -4.79
C ASP A 261 1.91 -0.53 -5.89
N PRO A 262 2.21 -1.09 -7.08
CA PRO A 262 1.28 -1.07 -8.20
C PRO A 262 -0.04 -1.78 -7.86
N VAL A 263 -1.14 -1.28 -8.43
CA VAL A 263 -2.45 -1.94 -8.35
C VAL A 263 -2.52 -2.97 -9.48
N PRO A 264 -2.66 -4.27 -9.17
CA PRO A 264 -2.76 -5.29 -10.20
C PRO A 264 -4.05 -5.11 -11.01
N ALA A 265 -4.03 -5.55 -12.25
CA ALA A 265 -5.28 -5.71 -12.99
C ALA A 265 -6.16 -6.73 -12.25
N TRP A 266 -7.42 -6.38 -12.06
CA TRP A 266 -8.39 -7.29 -11.50
C TRP A 266 -8.67 -8.43 -12.46
N ASP A 267 -8.32 -9.65 -12.07
CA ASP A 267 -8.45 -10.86 -12.88
C ASP A 267 -9.59 -11.72 -12.33
N MET A 268 -10.72 -11.64 -12.99
CA MET A 268 -11.76 -12.62 -12.79
C MET A 268 -11.45 -13.86 -13.65
N ARG A 269 -10.83 -14.87 -13.06
CA ARG A 269 -10.57 -16.16 -13.72
C ARG A 269 -11.83 -16.85 -14.28
N ARG A 270 -13.00 -16.41 -13.82
CA ARG A 270 -14.34 -16.80 -14.28
C ARG A 270 -15.07 -15.66 -14.99
N SER A 271 -14.37 -14.61 -15.36
CA SER A 271 -14.97 -13.41 -15.96
C SER A 271 -15.59 -13.71 -17.32
N PRO A 272 -16.81 -13.19 -17.57
CA PRO A 272 -17.39 -13.20 -18.90
C PRO A 272 -16.65 -12.24 -19.86
N PHE A 273 -15.67 -11.46 -19.35
CA PHE A 273 -14.95 -10.47 -20.14
C PHE A 273 -13.73 -11.08 -20.82
N ALA A 274 -13.79 -11.23 -22.14
CA ALA A 274 -12.62 -11.49 -22.95
C ALA A 274 -11.81 -10.21 -23.12
N GLY A 275 -10.48 -10.30 -22.98
CA GLY A 275 -9.58 -9.21 -23.37
C GLY A 275 -9.44 -8.10 -22.33
N LEU A 276 -9.27 -8.43 -21.06
CA LEU A 276 -8.87 -7.45 -20.03
C LEU A 276 -7.41 -7.03 -20.20
N ALA A 277 -7.13 -5.76 -19.95
CA ALA A 277 -5.77 -5.24 -19.89
C ALA A 277 -5.08 -5.81 -18.63
N LYS A 278 -3.86 -6.37 -18.81
CA LYS A 278 -3.10 -7.00 -17.73
C LYS A 278 -2.04 -6.09 -17.11
N ALA A 279 -1.81 -4.91 -17.69
CA ALA A 279 -0.83 -3.98 -17.16
C ALA A 279 -1.31 -3.45 -15.80
N PRO A 280 -0.46 -3.42 -14.77
CA PRO A 280 -0.83 -2.84 -13.49
C PRO A 280 -0.96 -1.31 -13.61
N LYS A 281 -1.79 -0.70 -12.77
CA LYS A 281 -1.82 0.75 -12.58
C LYS A 281 -0.67 1.14 -11.64
N HIS A 282 0.20 2.03 -12.08
CA HIS A 282 1.41 2.40 -11.33
C HIS A 282 1.07 3.17 -10.06
N GLN A 283 1.70 2.79 -8.96
CA GLN A 283 1.61 3.50 -7.69
C GLN A 283 2.96 3.42 -6.96
N LEU A 284 3.36 4.49 -6.30
CA LEU A 284 4.37 4.46 -5.25
C LEU A 284 3.73 4.06 -3.92
N ALA A 285 4.54 3.69 -2.95
CA ALA A 285 4.05 3.37 -1.60
C ALA A 285 3.29 4.54 -0.95
N ASP A 286 3.62 5.77 -1.33
CA ASP A 286 3.01 7.00 -0.80
C ASP A 286 2.97 8.10 -1.86
N PRO A 287 1.85 8.82 -2.02
CA PRO A 287 1.73 9.89 -3.01
C PRO A 287 2.69 11.08 -2.75
N ALA A 288 3.16 11.31 -1.51
CA ALA A 288 4.13 12.37 -1.22
C ALA A 288 5.46 12.18 -1.95
N PHE A 289 5.86 10.94 -2.22
CA PHE A 289 7.07 10.66 -2.99
C PHE A 289 7.00 11.19 -4.42
N VAL A 290 5.80 11.24 -5.03
CA VAL A 290 5.63 11.82 -6.36
C VAL A 290 6.06 13.29 -6.38
N LEU A 291 5.57 14.07 -5.39
CA LEU A 291 5.90 15.48 -5.30
C LEU A 291 7.40 15.72 -5.09
N ARG A 292 8.05 14.87 -4.29
CA ARG A 292 9.50 15.00 -4.01
C ARG A 292 10.35 14.57 -5.21
N LEU A 293 10.01 13.47 -5.86
CA LEU A 293 10.74 12.96 -7.03
C LEU A 293 10.64 13.89 -8.25
N LEU A 294 9.53 14.62 -8.37
CA LEU A 294 9.30 15.59 -9.46
C LEU A 294 9.66 17.02 -9.07
N ASP A 295 10.14 17.26 -7.85
CA ASP A 295 10.43 18.57 -7.28
C ASP A 295 9.26 19.57 -7.42
N ILE A 296 8.04 19.09 -7.11
CA ILE A 296 6.81 19.88 -7.23
C ILE A 296 6.36 20.37 -5.87
N PRO A 297 6.35 21.69 -5.62
CA PRO A 297 5.73 22.25 -4.42
C PRO A 297 4.22 22.02 -4.42
N ALA A 298 3.66 21.53 -3.30
CA ALA A 298 2.23 21.26 -3.17
C ALA A 298 1.35 22.47 -3.53
N ALA A 299 1.78 23.68 -3.19
CA ALA A 299 1.06 24.93 -3.52
C ALA A 299 0.93 25.19 -5.05
N LYS A 300 1.68 24.49 -5.89
CA LYS A 300 1.60 24.61 -7.35
C LYS A 300 0.64 23.61 -8.00
N LEU A 301 0.07 22.67 -7.22
CA LEU A 301 -0.87 21.66 -7.70
C LEU A 301 -2.21 22.28 -8.16
N THR A 302 -2.63 23.40 -7.60
CA THR A 302 -3.84 24.10 -8.05
C THR A 302 -3.59 25.06 -9.23
N GLY A 303 -2.36 25.11 -9.74
CA GLY A 303 -1.95 26.00 -10.82
C GLY A 303 -1.20 25.24 -11.92
N ARG A 304 0.11 25.51 -12.05
CA ARG A 304 0.96 24.98 -13.14
C ARG A 304 0.94 23.45 -13.26
N PHE A 305 0.78 22.74 -12.16
CA PHE A 305 0.82 21.27 -12.12
C PHE A 305 -0.56 20.64 -11.83
N ASN A 306 -1.65 21.34 -12.18
CA ASN A 306 -3.01 20.86 -11.92
C ASN A 306 -3.32 19.52 -12.60
N TYR A 307 -2.64 19.19 -13.69
CA TYR A 307 -2.80 17.93 -14.40
C TYR A 307 -2.37 16.70 -13.56
N LEU A 308 -1.54 16.90 -12.52
CA LEU A 308 -1.15 15.84 -11.58
C LEU A 308 -2.11 15.68 -10.40
N LEU A 309 -2.96 16.68 -10.14
CA LEU A 309 -3.80 16.69 -8.95
C LEU A 309 -4.82 15.54 -8.94
N GLY A 310 -5.42 15.25 -10.09
CA GLY A 310 -6.32 14.08 -10.25
C GLY A 310 -5.60 12.76 -9.97
N PRO A 311 -4.51 12.43 -10.68
CA PRO A 311 -3.70 11.23 -10.41
C PRO A 311 -3.19 11.11 -8.96
N LEU A 312 -2.80 12.21 -8.31
CA LEU A 312 -2.36 12.21 -6.93
C LEU A 312 -3.50 11.99 -5.93
N PHE A 313 -4.68 12.55 -6.20
CA PHE A 313 -5.87 12.28 -5.41
C PHE A 313 -6.29 10.82 -5.56
N GLU A 314 -6.24 10.26 -6.77
CA GLU A 314 -6.47 8.85 -7.00
C GLU A 314 -5.43 7.97 -6.27
N SER A 315 -4.16 8.38 -6.22
CA SER A 315 -3.13 7.67 -5.46
C SER A 315 -3.43 7.66 -3.95
N LEU A 316 -3.89 8.78 -3.38
CA LEU A 316 -4.32 8.87 -1.97
C LEU A 316 -5.57 8.01 -1.71
N ALA A 317 -6.55 8.03 -2.63
CA ALA A 317 -7.73 7.18 -2.55
C ALA A 317 -7.37 5.70 -2.64
N THR A 318 -6.48 5.33 -3.57
CA THR A 318 -5.96 3.97 -3.73
C THR A 318 -5.33 3.45 -2.45
N LEU A 319 -4.46 4.23 -1.80
CA LEU A 319 -3.87 3.87 -0.52
C LEU A 319 -4.96 3.62 0.54
N SER A 320 -5.95 4.52 0.64
CA SER A 320 -7.02 4.40 1.63
C SER A 320 -7.91 3.19 1.37
N VAL A 321 -8.34 2.96 0.13
CA VAL A 321 -9.16 1.79 -0.26
C VAL A 321 -8.41 0.48 0.00
N ARG A 322 -7.10 0.43 -0.33
CA ARG A 322 -6.28 -0.80 -0.11
C ARG A 322 -6.13 -1.13 1.36
N VAL A 323 -5.92 -0.13 2.22
CA VAL A 323 -5.80 -0.33 3.66
C VAL A 323 -7.15 -0.72 4.26
N ALA A 324 -8.25 -0.07 3.85
CA ALA A 324 -9.60 -0.40 4.32
C ALA A 324 -10.04 -1.81 3.87
N ALA A 325 -9.85 -2.16 2.60
CA ALA A 325 -10.20 -3.49 2.09
C ALA A 325 -9.38 -4.60 2.77
N GLN A 326 -8.08 -4.37 2.99
CA GLN A 326 -7.23 -5.33 3.69
C GLN A 326 -7.71 -5.58 5.12
N ALA A 327 -8.18 -4.56 5.85
CA ALA A 327 -8.71 -4.72 7.20
C ALA A 327 -9.93 -5.66 7.24
N SER A 328 -10.69 -5.75 6.14
CA SER A 328 -11.79 -6.70 5.93
C SER A 328 -11.34 -7.95 5.14
N PHE A 329 -10.05 -8.29 5.14
CA PHE A 329 -9.46 -9.42 4.41
C PHE A 329 -9.66 -9.38 2.89
N GLY A 330 -10.02 -8.23 2.34
CA GLY A 330 -10.22 -8.04 0.92
C GLY A 330 -8.93 -7.70 0.17
N SER A 331 -9.02 -7.78 -1.14
CA SER A 331 -7.96 -7.41 -2.09
C SER A 331 -8.44 -6.28 -3.00
N VAL A 332 -7.50 -5.56 -3.64
CA VAL A 332 -7.83 -4.45 -4.54
C VAL A 332 -7.06 -4.60 -5.85
N GLY A 333 -7.80 -4.55 -6.95
CA GLY A 333 -7.32 -4.46 -8.31
C GLY A 333 -7.91 -3.25 -9.05
N HIS A 334 -7.55 -3.07 -10.31
CA HIS A 334 -8.21 -2.12 -11.22
C HIS A 334 -8.82 -2.87 -12.41
N PHE A 335 -9.87 -2.31 -13.00
CA PHE A 335 -10.50 -2.89 -14.18
C PHE A 335 -10.27 -2.00 -15.40
N ARG A 336 -9.83 -2.60 -16.51
CA ARG A 336 -9.74 -1.92 -17.81
C ARG A 336 -9.85 -2.93 -18.94
N THR A 337 -10.67 -2.62 -19.94
CA THR A 337 -10.70 -3.40 -21.20
C THR A 337 -9.46 -3.12 -22.04
N VAL A 338 -9.07 -4.08 -22.90
CA VAL A 338 -7.89 -3.92 -23.78
C VAL A 338 -7.97 -2.68 -24.66
N LYS A 339 -9.17 -2.36 -25.14
CA LYS A 339 -9.39 -1.15 -25.96
C LYS A 339 -9.46 0.14 -25.13
N GLY A 340 -9.56 0.05 -23.79
CA GLY A 340 -9.68 1.18 -22.91
C GLY A 340 -11.03 1.90 -22.97
N ASP A 341 -12.04 1.31 -23.59
CA ASP A 341 -13.40 1.87 -23.70
C ASP A 341 -14.20 1.73 -22.39
N ARG A 342 -13.77 0.85 -21.51
CA ARG A 342 -14.31 0.66 -20.15
C ARG A 342 -13.17 0.58 -19.15
N GLU A 343 -13.28 1.41 -18.11
CA GLU A 343 -12.33 1.45 -17.01
C GLU A 343 -13.08 1.68 -15.70
N VAL A 344 -12.66 1.02 -14.63
CA VAL A 344 -13.05 1.30 -13.24
C VAL A 344 -11.78 1.41 -12.43
N ASP A 345 -11.62 2.50 -11.71
CA ASP A 345 -10.34 2.85 -11.08
C ASP A 345 -9.87 1.81 -10.08
N LEU A 346 -10.78 1.33 -9.20
CA LEU A 346 -10.46 0.31 -8.21
C LEU A 346 -11.63 -0.68 -8.08
N ILE A 347 -11.27 -1.95 -7.96
CA ILE A 347 -12.17 -3.06 -7.62
C ILE A 347 -11.68 -3.62 -6.28
N ALA A 348 -12.42 -3.41 -5.21
CA ALA A 348 -12.19 -4.10 -3.96
C ALA A 348 -13.04 -5.38 -3.95
N GLN A 349 -12.42 -6.50 -3.56
CA GLN A 349 -13.09 -7.80 -3.51
C GLN A 349 -12.74 -8.48 -2.19
N ASP A 350 -13.74 -8.97 -1.48
CA ASP A 350 -13.56 -9.72 -0.24
C ASP A 350 -13.26 -11.23 -0.51
N GLN A 351 -13.17 -12.01 0.56
CA GLN A 351 -12.89 -13.45 0.46
C GLN A 351 -14.06 -14.27 -0.09
N ASP A 352 -15.30 -13.78 0.04
CA ASP A 352 -16.51 -14.44 -0.43
C ASP A 352 -16.83 -14.09 -1.88
N GLY A 353 -16.08 -13.14 -2.46
CA GLY A 353 -16.21 -12.72 -3.85
C GLY A 353 -17.06 -11.45 -4.02
N ALA A 354 -17.59 -10.88 -2.95
CA ALA A 354 -18.35 -9.63 -3.02
C ALA A 354 -17.45 -8.47 -3.49
N ILE A 355 -17.94 -7.69 -4.44
CA ILE A 355 -17.21 -6.62 -5.11
C ILE A 355 -17.81 -5.27 -4.76
N VAL A 356 -16.93 -4.35 -4.34
CA VAL A 356 -17.21 -2.91 -4.30
C VAL A 356 -16.38 -2.24 -5.38
N ALA A 357 -17.04 -1.60 -6.34
CA ALA A 357 -16.38 -0.92 -7.45
C ALA A 357 -16.27 0.58 -7.17
N PHE A 358 -15.09 1.15 -7.38
CA PHE A 358 -14.79 2.55 -7.08
C PHE A 358 -14.35 3.33 -8.32
N GLU A 359 -14.91 4.52 -8.48
CA GLU A 359 -14.35 5.60 -9.32
C GLU A 359 -13.84 6.72 -8.41
N VAL A 360 -12.77 7.38 -8.81
CA VAL A 360 -12.17 8.49 -8.08
C VAL A 360 -12.29 9.77 -8.89
N LYS A 361 -12.95 10.77 -8.33
CA LYS A 361 -13.19 12.04 -9.03
C LYS A 361 -12.73 13.23 -8.20
N LEU A 362 -11.85 14.02 -8.78
CA LEU A 362 -11.42 15.31 -8.22
C LEU A 362 -12.53 16.37 -8.45
N ALA A 363 -13.71 16.10 -7.90
CA ALA A 363 -14.89 16.97 -8.07
C ALA A 363 -15.78 16.86 -6.82
N ALA A 364 -16.56 17.91 -6.55
CA ALA A 364 -17.57 17.90 -5.51
C ALA A 364 -18.94 17.46 -6.04
N ASN A 365 -19.22 17.72 -7.32
CA ASN A 365 -20.48 17.38 -7.97
C ASN A 365 -20.27 16.26 -8.99
N ILE A 366 -21.12 15.25 -8.95
CA ILE A 366 -21.02 14.05 -9.78
C ILE A 366 -22.13 14.04 -10.81
N SER A 367 -21.74 13.91 -12.08
CA SER A 367 -22.61 13.80 -13.24
C SER A 367 -22.95 12.34 -13.59
N ASP A 368 -23.88 12.15 -14.54
CA ASP A 368 -24.22 10.82 -15.05
C ASP A 368 -23.07 10.18 -15.85
N ASP A 369 -22.24 10.99 -16.48
CA ASP A 369 -21.04 10.51 -17.18
C ASP A 369 -20.00 9.89 -16.23
N ASP A 370 -19.90 10.38 -15.00
CA ASP A 370 -18.95 9.88 -13.99
C ASP A 370 -19.31 8.50 -13.48
N VAL A 371 -20.59 8.09 -13.55
CA VAL A 371 -21.09 6.82 -13.01
C VAL A 371 -21.25 5.71 -14.06
N LYS A 372 -21.15 6.04 -15.34
CA LYS A 372 -21.50 5.15 -16.45
C LYS A 372 -20.73 3.80 -16.45
N HIS A 373 -19.47 3.80 -16.05
CA HIS A 373 -18.65 2.58 -16.01
C HIS A 373 -19.01 1.72 -14.80
N LEU A 374 -19.32 2.34 -13.65
CA LEU A 374 -19.81 1.64 -12.46
C LEU A 374 -21.16 0.98 -12.74
N LEU A 375 -22.11 1.70 -13.33
CA LEU A 375 -23.44 1.18 -13.68
C LEU A 375 -23.32 0.03 -14.69
N TRP A 376 -22.49 0.19 -15.70
CA TRP A 376 -22.21 -0.85 -16.69
C TRP A 376 -21.60 -2.11 -16.03
N LEU A 377 -20.64 -1.94 -15.10
CA LEU A 377 -20.03 -3.10 -14.41
C LEU A 377 -21.06 -3.83 -13.54
N ARG A 378 -21.88 -3.09 -12.80
CA ARG A 378 -22.95 -3.65 -11.97
C ARG A 378 -24.00 -4.39 -12.81
N GLU A 379 -24.34 -3.87 -14.00
CA GLU A 379 -25.24 -4.58 -14.94
C GLU A 379 -24.64 -5.90 -15.44
N LYS A 380 -23.30 -5.95 -15.66
CA LYS A 380 -22.62 -7.13 -16.16
C LYS A 380 -22.34 -8.19 -15.09
N LEU A 381 -22.27 -7.79 -13.83
CA LEU A 381 -21.95 -8.63 -12.68
C LEU A 381 -22.95 -8.38 -11.54
N PRO A 382 -24.27 -8.59 -11.76
CA PRO A 382 -25.30 -8.22 -10.79
C PRO A 382 -25.23 -9.04 -9.49
N ASP A 383 -24.67 -10.25 -9.55
CA ASP A 383 -24.56 -11.15 -8.39
C ASP A 383 -23.28 -10.90 -7.58
N ASP A 384 -22.24 -10.28 -8.19
CA ASP A 384 -20.94 -10.08 -7.56
C ASP A 384 -20.76 -8.63 -7.07
N VAL A 385 -21.24 -7.63 -7.81
CA VAL A 385 -21.09 -6.21 -7.46
C VAL A 385 -22.16 -5.80 -6.45
N VAL A 386 -21.80 -5.83 -5.18
CA VAL A 386 -22.69 -5.52 -4.05
C VAL A 386 -22.84 -4.02 -3.81
N ASP A 387 -21.84 -3.21 -4.17
CA ASP A 387 -21.93 -1.74 -4.12
C ASP A 387 -21.06 -1.06 -5.18
N THR A 388 -21.40 0.19 -5.50
CA THR A 388 -20.67 1.06 -6.42
C THR A 388 -20.50 2.43 -5.80
N VAL A 389 -19.26 2.94 -5.76
CA VAL A 389 -18.88 4.12 -4.99
C VAL A 389 -18.07 5.09 -5.84
N ILE A 390 -18.41 6.37 -5.78
CA ILE A 390 -17.53 7.44 -6.25
C ILE A 390 -16.86 8.10 -5.04
N LEU A 391 -15.53 8.09 -5.01
CA LEU A 391 -14.73 8.83 -4.05
C LEU A 391 -14.46 10.25 -4.55
N THR A 392 -14.81 11.24 -3.74
CA THR A 392 -14.80 12.64 -4.15
C THR A 392 -14.04 13.56 -3.20
N THR A 393 -13.85 14.81 -3.60
CA THR A 393 -13.41 15.91 -2.74
C THR A 393 -14.58 16.74 -2.18
N GLY A 394 -15.82 16.27 -2.36
CA GLY A 394 -17.02 16.90 -1.80
C GLY A 394 -17.06 16.85 -0.27
N THR A 395 -18.11 17.44 0.30
CA THR A 395 -18.25 17.53 1.77
C THR A 395 -19.36 16.65 2.33
N ARG A 396 -20.18 16.02 1.48
CA ARG A 396 -21.35 15.25 1.90
C ARG A 396 -21.39 13.89 1.25
N ALA A 397 -21.66 12.86 2.05
CA ALA A 397 -21.96 11.52 1.56
C ALA A 397 -23.45 11.37 1.27
N TYR A 398 -23.80 10.74 0.16
CA TYR A 398 -25.18 10.44 -0.22
C TYR A 398 -25.24 9.32 -1.26
N ARG A 399 -26.43 8.70 -1.38
CA ARG A 399 -26.69 7.74 -2.44
C ARG A 399 -27.55 8.40 -3.54
N ARG A 400 -27.10 8.27 -4.77
CA ARG A 400 -27.80 8.76 -5.95
C ARG A 400 -29.08 7.93 -6.23
N PRO A 401 -30.04 8.47 -7.02
CA PRO A 401 -31.23 7.70 -7.41
C PRO A 401 -30.93 6.41 -8.20
N ASP A 402 -29.81 6.37 -8.93
CA ASP A 402 -29.32 5.19 -9.65
C ASP A 402 -28.62 4.17 -8.74
N GLY A 403 -28.54 4.43 -7.43
CA GLY A 403 -27.98 3.57 -6.44
C GLY A 403 -26.47 3.72 -6.23
N VAL A 404 -25.76 4.56 -6.99
CA VAL A 404 -24.32 4.81 -6.79
C VAL A 404 -24.11 5.66 -5.54
N ALA A 405 -23.22 5.22 -4.66
CA ALA A 405 -22.79 5.99 -3.49
C ALA A 405 -21.79 7.09 -3.90
N VAL A 406 -21.98 8.31 -3.39
CA VAL A 406 -21.03 9.42 -3.51
C VAL A 406 -20.45 9.67 -2.12
N VAL A 407 -19.15 9.47 -1.97
CA VAL A 407 -18.48 9.46 -0.68
C VAL A 407 -17.27 10.40 -0.71
N PRO A 408 -17.22 11.45 0.10
CA PRO A 408 -15.98 12.17 0.36
C PRO A 408 -14.90 11.20 0.86
N LEU A 409 -13.70 11.25 0.29
CA LEU A 409 -12.61 10.34 0.68
C LEU A 409 -12.31 10.39 2.20
N ALA A 410 -12.50 11.55 2.83
CA ALA A 410 -12.30 11.72 4.28
C ALA A 410 -13.32 10.93 5.14
N LEU A 411 -14.44 10.49 4.58
CA LEU A 411 -15.47 9.72 5.29
C LEU A 411 -15.33 8.20 5.11
N LEU A 412 -14.46 7.73 4.20
CA LEU A 412 -14.21 6.31 4.00
C LEU A 412 -13.26 5.79 5.10
N GLY A 413 -13.60 4.66 5.72
CA GLY A 413 -12.81 3.93 6.72
C GLY A 413 -12.77 2.42 6.48
N ALA A 414 -12.15 1.72 7.44
CA ALA A 414 -12.09 0.25 7.44
C ALA A 414 -13.42 -0.37 7.89
#